data_94469adb731a8a8200b6b74382aae7f8
#
_entry.id   94469adb731a8a8200b6b74382aae7f8
#
_cell.length_a   1.000
_cell.length_b   1.000
_cell.length_c   1.000
_cell.angle_alpha   90.00
_cell.angle_beta   90.00
_cell.angle_gamma   90.00
#
_symmetry.space_group_name_H-M   'P 1'
#
loop_
_entity.id
_entity.type
_entity.pdbx_description
1 polymer ?
#
loop_
_entity_poly.entity_id
_entity_poly.type
_entity_poly.pdbx_seq_one_letter_code
_entity_poly.pdbx_strand_id
1 'polypeptide(L)'
;MKGKGTQKSARLERLKAEIATYIEDRPGCSAADIVAYLSNERKMRNHCLTARKIGYFIPRYMKNRIGFKLDATTGKRIYHAMG
;
A
#
# COMPACT_ATOMS: atom_id res chain seq x y z
N MET A 1 -21.92 -18.64 5.57
CA MET A 1 -21.50 -18.31 4.97
C MET A 1 -20.99 -17.15 4.79
N LYS A 2 -21.47 -16.29 4.85
CA LYS A 2 -21.00 -15.09 4.67
C LYS A 2 -19.96 -14.72 5.56
N GLY A 3 -19.84 -15.09 6.72
CA GLY A 3 -18.84 -14.70 7.66
C GLY A 3 -17.45 -15.16 7.34
N LYS A 4 -17.32 -16.23 6.58
CA LYS A 4 -16.06 -16.71 6.31
C LYS A 4 -15.15 -15.82 5.59
N GLY A 5 -15.44 -15.24 4.58
CA GLY A 5 -14.55 -14.40 3.83
C GLY A 5 -14.47 -12.99 4.35
N THR A 6 -15.33 -12.62 5.27
CA THR A 6 -15.47 -11.24 5.70
C THR A 6 -14.22 -10.67 6.37
N GLN A 7 -13.56 -11.43 7.20
CA GLN A 7 -12.38 -10.94 7.87
C GLN A 7 -11.24 -10.67 6.92
N LYS A 8 -11.04 -11.55 5.95
CA LYS A 8 -10.00 -11.34 4.96
C LYS A 8 -10.32 -10.12 4.12
N SER A 9 -11.56 -9.98 3.72
CA SER A 9 -11.98 -8.83 2.92
C SER A 9 -11.81 -7.53 3.70
N ALA A 10 -12.17 -7.53 4.96
CA ALA A 10 -12.04 -6.35 5.80
C ALA A 10 -10.57 -5.94 5.95
N ARG A 11 -9.68 -6.90 6.13
CA ARG A 11 -8.26 -6.61 6.23
C ARG A 11 -7.72 -6.05 4.93
N LEU A 12 -8.12 -6.65 3.82
CA LEU A 12 -7.69 -6.20 2.51
C LEU A 12 -8.14 -4.78 2.25
N GLU A 13 -9.40 -4.50 2.52
CA GLU A 13 -9.94 -3.15 2.31
C GLU A 13 -9.28 -2.12 3.21
N ARG A 14 -8.99 -2.49 4.44
CA ARG A 14 -8.29 -1.60 5.35
C ARG A 14 -6.88 -1.31 4.85
N LEU A 15 -6.18 -2.33 4.40
CA LEU A 15 -4.83 -2.15 3.88
C LEU A 15 -4.84 -1.24 2.66
N LYS A 16 -5.77 -1.44 1.75
CA LYS A 16 -5.92 -0.56 0.59
C LYS A 16 -6.16 0.87 1.01
N ALA A 17 -7.07 1.07 1.96
CA ALA A 17 -7.42 2.41 2.42
C ALA A 17 -6.22 3.11 3.06
N GLU A 18 -5.47 2.39 3.89
CA GLU A 18 -4.30 2.98 4.54
C GLU A 18 -3.22 3.34 3.55
N ILE A 19 -2.98 2.47 2.58
CA ILE A 19 -1.99 2.74 1.55
C ILE A 19 -2.41 3.96 0.72
N ALA A 20 -3.66 3.99 0.29
CA ALA A 20 -4.17 5.11 -0.52
C ALA A 20 -4.06 6.42 0.23
N THR A 21 -4.45 6.43 1.50
CA THR A 21 -4.40 7.63 2.31
C THR A 21 -2.96 8.15 2.44
N TYR A 22 -2.04 7.24 2.70
CA TYR A 22 -0.65 7.63 2.85
C TYR A 22 -0.08 8.21 1.55
N ILE A 23 -0.37 7.56 0.42
CA ILE A 23 0.13 8.01 -0.86
C ILE A 23 -0.49 9.36 -1.26
N GLU A 24 -1.78 9.53 -0.99
CA GLU A 24 -2.46 10.80 -1.27
C GLU A 24 -1.85 11.94 -0.46
N ASP A 25 -1.48 11.64 0.77
CA ASP A 25 -0.90 12.62 1.65
C ASP A 25 0.58 12.87 1.31
N ARG A 26 1.26 11.89 0.78
CA ARG A 26 2.69 11.96 0.48
C ARG A 26 3.01 11.41 -0.89
N PRO A 27 2.62 12.11 -1.95
CA PRO A 27 2.91 11.64 -3.31
C PRO A 27 4.42 11.58 -3.53
N GLY A 28 4.83 10.56 -4.26
CA GLY A 28 6.25 10.34 -4.48
C GLY A 28 6.92 9.45 -3.46
N CYS A 29 6.12 8.81 -2.58
CA CYS A 29 6.68 7.90 -1.60
C CYS A 29 7.06 6.55 -2.25
N SER A 30 7.98 5.83 -1.63
CA SER A 30 8.38 4.52 -2.09
C SER A 30 7.67 3.43 -1.30
N ALA A 31 7.80 2.18 -1.76
CA ALA A 31 7.24 1.05 -1.01
C ALA A 31 7.83 0.97 0.39
N ALA A 32 9.12 1.26 0.52
CA ALA A 32 9.77 1.25 1.84
C ALA A 32 9.16 2.29 2.77
N ASP A 33 8.82 3.47 2.24
CA ASP A 33 8.19 4.52 3.02
C ASP A 33 6.81 4.07 3.50
N ILE A 34 6.06 3.42 2.62
CA ILE A 34 4.74 2.92 2.96
C ILE A 34 4.84 1.87 4.06
N VAL A 35 5.78 0.96 3.94
CA VAL A 35 5.98 -0.08 4.94
C VAL A 35 6.35 0.54 6.29
N ALA A 36 7.23 1.52 6.28
CA ALA A 36 7.62 2.19 7.53
C ALA A 36 6.42 2.82 8.21
N TYR A 37 5.57 3.47 7.44
CA TYR A 37 4.38 4.08 7.98
C TYR A 37 3.43 3.01 8.56
N LEU A 38 3.15 1.97 7.78
CA LEU A 38 2.21 0.94 8.21
C LEU A 38 2.73 0.13 9.38
N SER A 39 4.03 -0.07 9.45
CA SER A 39 4.62 -0.80 10.57
C SER A 39 4.48 -0.05 11.88
N ASN A 40 4.37 1.27 11.80
CA ASN A 40 4.18 2.09 12.99
C ASN A 40 2.72 2.18 13.39
N GLU A 41 1.82 1.78 12.51
CA GLU A 41 0.40 1.76 12.84
C GLU A 41 0.05 0.51 13.59
N ARG A 42 -0.46 0.65 14.79
CA ARG A 42 -0.84 -0.49 15.58
C ARG A 42 -1.71 -1.47 14.85
N LYS A 43 -2.65 -0.94 14.08
CA LYS A 43 -3.62 -1.76 13.36
C LYS A 43 -3.01 -2.63 12.27
N MET A 44 -1.85 -2.22 11.76
CA MET A 44 -1.22 -2.89 10.64
C MET A 44 -0.01 -3.72 11.05
N ARG A 45 0.36 -3.66 12.31
CA ARG A 45 1.55 -4.31 12.80
C ARG A 45 1.64 -5.81 12.50
N ASN A 46 0.54 -6.49 12.60
CA ASN A 46 0.50 -7.93 12.42
C ASN A 46 0.40 -8.40 10.99
N HIS A 47 0.47 -7.49 10.03
CA HIS A 47 0.36 -7.86 8.63
C HIS A 47 1.68 -8.32 8.03
N CYS A 48 2.76 -8.23 8.78
CA CYS A 48 4.10 -8.66 8.34
C CYS A 48 4.44 -8.08 6.97
N LEU A 49 4.26 -6.78 6.84
CA LEU A 49 4.46 -6.12 5.57
C LEU A 49 5.93 -5.89 5.25
N THR A 50 6.28 -6.04 3.98
CA THR A 50 7.63 -5.73 3.50
C THR A 50 7.48 -4.88 2.25
N ALA A 51 8.55 -4.21 1.87
CA ALA A 51 8.54 -3.39 0.65
C ALA A 51 8.20 -4.25 -0.57
N ARG A 52 8.66 -5.50 -0.58
CA ARG A 52 8.36 -6.41 -1.67
C ARG A 52 6.87 -6.73 -1.74
N LYS A 53 6.25 -6.99 -0.60
CA LYS A 53 4.81 -7.27 -0.57
C LYS A 53 4.01 -6.07 -1.04
N ILE A 54 4.38 -4.88 -0.60
CA ILE A 54 3.70 -3.67 -1.03
C ILE A 54 3.91 -3.46 -2.53
N GLY A 55 5.11 -3.72 -3.02
CA GLY A 55 5.41 -3.59 -4.44
C GLY A 55 4.56 -4.50 -5.33
N TYR A 56 4.16 -5.65 -4.82
CA TYR A 56 3.27 -6.54 -5.55
C TYR A 56 1.80 -6.21 -5.30
N PHE A 57 1.50 -5.77 -4.09
CA PHE A 57 0.12 -5.48 -3.68
C PHE A 57 -0.49 -4.35 -4.50
N ILE A 58 0.24 -3.28 -4.65
CA ILE A 58 -0.31 -2.09 -5.30
C ILE A 58 -0.71 -2.37 -6.75
N PRO A 59 0.16 -2.92 -7.62
CA PRO A 59 -0.26 -3.17 -8.99
C PRO A 59 -1.32 -4.27 -9.08
N ARG A 60 -1.36 -5.16 -8.11
CA ARG A 60 -2.33 -6.24 -8.15
C ARG A 60 -3.73 -5.81 -7.74
N TYR A 61 -3.82 -5.00 -6.69
CA TYR A 61 -5.12 -4.64 -6.13
C TYR A 61 -5.51 -3.18 -6.30
N MET A 62 -4.57 -2.32 -6.61
CA MET A 62 -4.81 -0.88 -6.62
C MET A 62 -4.37 -0.20 -7.90
N LYS A 63 -4.19 -0.94 -8.98
CA LYS A 63 -3.65 -0.35 -10.20
C LYS A 63 -4.53 0.76 -10.79
N ASN A 64 -5.81 0.75 -10.49
CA ASN A 64 -6.71 1.79 -10.97
C ASN A 64 -6.75 3.03 -10.09
N ARG A 65 -6.11 2.96 -8.93
CA ARG A 65 -6.12 4.06 -7.97
C ARG A 65 -4.74 4.65 -7.76
N ILE A 66 -3.71 3.81 -7.86
CA ILE A 66 -2.35 4.20 -7.57
C ILE A 66 -1.47 3.88 -8.76
N GLY A 67 -0.74 4.87 -9.23
CA GLY A 67 0.26 4.66 -10.26
C GLY A 67 1.65 4.77 -9.68
N PHE A 68 2.67 4.48 -10.49
CA PHE A 68 4.03 4.65 -10.05
C PHE A 68 4.89 5.07 -11.23
N LYS A 69 6.06 5.61 -10.89
CA LYS A 69 7.09 5.89 -11.88
C LYS A 69 8.42 5.64 -11.21
N LEU A 70 9.46 5.51 -12.00
CA LEU A 70 10.79 5.29 -11.46
C LEU A 70 11.44 6.62 -11.16
N ASP A 71 12.05 6.70 -9.99
CA ASP A 71 12.79 7.87 -9.61
C ASP A 71 14.12 7.85 -10.39
N ALA A 72 14.40 8.89 -11.14
CA ALA A 72 15.59 8.97 -11.97
C ALA A 72 16.88 8.89 -11.15
N THR A 73 16.83 9.35 -9.92
CA THR A 73 18.01 9.37 -9.07
C THR A 73 18.31 8.01 -8.44
N THR A 74 17.31 7.34 -7.94
CA THR A 74 17.52 6.09 -7.21
C THR A 74 17.11 4.85 -7.98
N GLY A 75 16.33 5.00 -9.03
CA GLY A 75 15.81 3.87 -9.78
C GLY A 75 14.68 3.14 -9.07
N LYS A 76 14.21 3.66 -7.94
CA LYS A 76 13.16 3.01 -7.19
C LYS A 76 11.79 3.48 -7.64
N ARG A 77 10.79 2.65 -7.44
CA ARG A 77 9.42 3.03 -7.74
C ARG A 77 8.94 4.05 -6.73
N ILE A 78 8.33 5.10 -7.22
CA ILE A 78 7.66 6.07 -6.36
C ILE A 78 6.20 6.11 -6.79
N TYR A 79 5.31 6.17 -5.80
CA TYR A 79 3.89 6.01 -6.04
C TYR A 79 3.15 7.33 -5.93
N HIS A 80 2.04 7.43 -6.65
CA HIS A 80 1.19 8.61 -6.60
C HIS A 80 -0.26 8.18 -6.82
N ALA A 81 -1.19 8.95 -6.30
CA ALA A 81 -2.60 8.68 -6.50
C ALA A 81 -3.01 9.07 -7.91
N MET A 82 -3.80 8.23 -8.54
CA MET A 82 -4.30 8.52 -9.87
C MET A 82 -5.69 9.10 -9.72
N GLY A 83 -5.85 10.20 -10.24
CA GLY A 83 -7.09 10.82 -10.16
C GLY A 83 -8.09 11.28 -10.01
#